data_74b893240218bde86d70e6c4f2a2ced9
#
_entry.id   74b893240218bde86d70e6c4f2a2ced9
#
_cell.length_a   1.000
_cell.length_b   1.000
_cell.length_c   1.000
_cell.angle_alpha   90.00
_cell.angle_beta   90.00
_cell.angle_gamma   90.00
#
_symmetry.space_group_name_H-M   'P 1'
#
loop_
_entity.id
_entity.type
_entity.pdbx_description
1 polymer ?
#
loop_
_entity_poly.entity_id
_entity_poly.type
_entity_poly.pdbx_seq_one_letter_code
_entity_poly.pdbx_strand_id
1 'polypeptide(L)'
;MSIVYYVLDDDDTILVSTMRERAKARAVAHNPNVSLCVLDEQWPPTYLQVYCRAEIDTDEERTIDLMMAIAGVMAGNPLDESVRPLVAEGAKNEGRVVLRLRPYATFETPPRHVHNESDVNASLTHWTSMSLPWNADAE
;
A
#
# COMPACT_ATOMS: atom_id res chain seq x y z
N MET A 1 0.69 -5.81 -12.49
CA MET A 1 0.30 -5.97 -11.07
C MET A 1 1.41 -6.70 -10.33
N SER A 2 1.66 -6.34 -9.06
CA SER A 2 2.65 -7.00 -8.21
C SER A 2 2.24 -6.84 -6.74
N ILE A 3 2.56 -7.83 -5.92
CA ILE A 3 2.36 -7.77 -4.47
C ILE A 3 3.47 -6.92 -3.86
N VAL A 4 3.12 -6.08 -2.91
CA VAL A 4 4.05 -5.20 -2.20
C VAL A 4 3.68 -5.14 -0.71
N TYR A 5 4.67 -4.91 0.13
CA TYR A 5 4.46 -4.40 1.49
C TYR A 5 4.44 -2.87 1.44
N TYR A 6 3.67 -2.27 2.32
CA TYR A 6 3.57 -0.82 2.42
C TYR A 6 3.58 -0.37 3.89
N VAL A 7 3.89 0.88 4.07
CA VAL A 7 3.81 1.58 5.36
C VAL A 7 3.07 2.90 5.11
N LEU A 8 2.32 3.36 6.09
CA LEU A 8 1.70 4.68 6.06
C LEU A 8 2.61 5.70 6.72
N ASP A 9 2.78 6.84 6.09
CA ASP A 9 3.40 8.03 6.66
C ASP A 9 2.35 8.85 7.42
N ASP A 10 2.78 9.83 8.23
CA ASP A 10 1.91 10.64 9.10
C ASP A 10 0.84 11.45 8.33
N ASP A 11 1.07 11.72 7.04
CA ASP A 11 0.17 12.45 6.14
C ASP A 11 -0.68 11.52 5.24
N ASP A 12 -0.90 10.29 5.65
CA ASP A 12 -1.58 9.24 4.89
C ASP A 12 -0.89 8.86 3.56
N THR A 13 0.31 9.36 3.28
CA THR A 13 1.08 8.91 2.12
C THR A 13 1.45 7.44 2.30
N ILE A 14 1.17 6.64 1.29
CA ILE A 14 1.52 5.22 1.28
C ILE A 14 2.94 5.07 0.73
N LEU A 15 3.81 4.45 1.51
CA LEU A 15 5.21 4.25 1.15
C LEU A 15 5.46 2.81 0.73
N VAL A 16 6.06 2.63 -0.44
CA VAL A 16 6.41 1.33 -1.01
C VAL A 16 7.88 1.33 -1.43
N SER A 17 8.62 0.31 -1.05
CA SER A 17 9.99 0.12 -1.52
C SER A 17 10.04 -0.64 -2.84
N THR A 18 10.87 -0.17 -3.76
CA THR A 18 11.19 -0.87 -5.01
C THR A 18 12.62 -0.59 -5.44
N MET A 19 13.14 -1.38 -6.34
CA MET A 19 14.43 -1.10 -6.98
C MET A 19 14.21 -0.11 -8.13
N ARG A 20 15.11 0.85 -8.31
CA ARG A 20 15.07 1.88 -9.38
C ARG A 20 14.90 1.26 -10.76
N GLU A 21 15.60 0.16 -11.02
CA GLU A 21 15.59 -0.51 -12.31
C GLU A 21 14.37 -1.37 -12.59
N ARG A 22 13.52 -1.59 -11.58
CA ARG A 22 12.32 -2.43 -11.75
C ARG A 22 11.21 -1.72 -12.50
N ALA A 23 10.34 -2.53 -13.11
CA ALA A 23 9.21 -2.06 -13.92
C ALA A 23 8.30 -1.07 -13.17
N LYS A 24 8.11 -1.24 -11.84
CA LYS A 24 7.31 -0.31 -11.02
C LYS A 24 7.86 1.11 -11.03
N ALA A 25 9.15 1.28 -10.75
CA ALA A 25 9.78 2.59 -10.73
C ALA A 25 9.76 3.24 -12.13
N ARG A 26 10.07 2.48 -13.17
CA ARG A 26 10.00 2.97 -14.55
C ARG A 26 8.58 3.34 -14.97
N ALA A 27 7.58 2.54 -14.57
CA ALA A 27 6.18 2.83 -14.87
C ALA A 27 5.72 4.14 -14.20
N VAL A 28 6.06 4.35 -12.92
CA VAL A 28 5.74 5.58 -12.17
C VAL A 28 6.43 6.80 -12.79
N ALA A 29 7.69 6.67 -13.20
CA ALA A 29 8.41 7.76 -13.89
C ALA A 29 7.73 8.18 -15.21
N HIS A 30 7.06 7.24 -15.87
CA HIS A 30 6.34 7.49 -17.12
C HIS A 30 4.89 7.92 -16.90
N ASN A 31 4.20 7.32 -15.93
CA ASN A 31 2.83 7.64 -15.57
C ASN A 31 2.65 7.58 -14.04
N PRO A 32 2.44 8.72 -13.38
CA PRO A 32 2.33 8.79 -11.93
C PRO A 32 1.00 8.27 -11.38
N ASN A 33 0.03 7.96 -12.21
CA ASN A 33 -1.25 7.44 -11.75
C ASN A 33 -1.13 5.94 -11.46
N VAL A 34 -1.36 5.57 -10.21
CA VAL A 34 -1.30 4.18 -9.74
C VAL A 34 -2.53 3.84 -8.93
N SER A 35 -2.84 2.57 -8.85
CA SER A 35 -3.80 2.08 -7.87
C SER A 35 -3.18 0.97 -7.03
N LEU A 36 -3.51 0.99 -5.74
CA LEU A 36 -3.17 -0.02 -4.77
C LEU A 36 -4.44 -0.76 -4.36
N CYS A 37 -4.40 -2.07 -4.38
CA CYS A 37 -5.48 -2.90 -3.84
C CYS A 37 -5.01 -3.49 -2.51
N VAL A 38 -5.67 -3.08 -1.42
CA VAL A 38 -5.41 -3.58 -0.08
C VAL A 38 -6.44 -4.67 0.22
N LEU A 39 -5.97 -5.85 0.58
CA LEU A 39 -6.81 -6.99 0.92
C LEU A 39 -6.90 -7.11 2.44
N ASP A 40 -8.10 -7.37 2.93
CA ASP A 40 -8.29 -7.81 4.31
C ASP A 40 -7.96 -9.31 4.41
N GLU A 41 -7.13 -9.67 5.38
CA GLU A 41 -6.79 -11.06 5.66
C GLU A 41 -7.87 -11.78 6.48
N GLN A 42 -8.80 -11.03 7.07
CA GLN A 42 -9.86 -11.58 7.87
C GLN A 42 -11.03 -12.03 7.00
N TRP A 43 -11.70 -13.06 7.44
CA TRP A 43 -12.95 -13.49 6.82
C TRP A 43 -14.15 -12.64 7.32
N PRO A 44 -15.05 -12.19 6.44
CA PRO A 44 -15.04 -12.31 4.97
C PRO A 44 -14.00 -11.39 4.32
N PRO A 45 -13.22 -11.88 3.32
CA PRO A 45 -12.20 -11.07 2.68
C PRO A 45 -12.84 -9.89 1.93
N THR A 46 -12.41 -8.70 2.28
CA THR A 46 -12.79 -7.46 1.62
C THR A 46 -11.57 -6.83 0.98
N TYR A 47 -11.77 -5.84 0.14
CA TYR A 47 -10.68 -5.07 -0.41
C TYR A 47 -10.99 -3.59 -0.47
N LEU A 48 -9.95 -2.81 -0.37
CA LEU A 48 -9.96 -1.38 -0.60
C LEU A 48 -9.03 -1.08 -1.77
N GLN A 49 -9.55 -0.50 -2.83
CA GLN A 49 -8.74 0.02 -3.91
C GLN A 49 -8.49 1.51 -3.69
N VAL A 50 -7.23 1.90 -3.66
CA VAL A 50 -6.82 3.28 -3.43
C VAL A 50 -6.17 3.80 -4.71
N TYR A 51 -6.70 4.90 -5.22
CA TYR A 51 -6.13 5.61 -6.37
C TYR A 51 -5.16 6.68 -5.87
N CYS A 52 -3.94 6.64 -6.38
CA CYS A 52 -2.86 7.47 -5.90
C CYS A 52 -2.13 8.17 -7.04
N ARG A 53 -1.54 9.33 -6.70
CA ARG A 53 -0.42 9.90 -7.45
C ARG A 53 0.88 9.45 -6.82
N ALA A 54 1.74 8.86 -7.64
CA ALA A 54 3.02 8.34 -7.20
C ALA A 54 4.16 9.28 -7.59
N GLU A 55 5.13 9.40 -6.72
CA GLU A 55 6.42 10.02 -7.00
C GLU A 55 7.55 9.11 -6.52
N ILE A 56 8.72 9.23 -7.16
CA ILE A 56 9.91 8.49 -6.78
C ILE A 56 10.74 9.39 -5.87
N ASP A 57 11.00 8.91 -4.66
CA ASP A 57 11.89 9.54 -3.71
C ASP A 57 13.19 8.73 -3.63
N THR A 58 14.30 9.42 -3.84
CA THR A 58 15.64 8.82 -3.88
C THR A 58 16.49 9.15 -2.65
N ASP A 59 15.88 9.73 -1.62
CA ASP A 59 16.56 10.01 -0.36
C ASP A 59 17.01 8.70 0.31
N GLU A 60 18.30 8.60 0.65
CA GLU A 60 18.88 7.38 1.19
C GLU A 60 18.37 7.07 2.59
N GLU A 61 18.27 8.08 3.47
CA GLU A 61 17.81 7.85 4.84
C GLU A 61 16.34 7.42 4.87
N ARG A 62 15.48 8.07 4.11
CA ARG A 62 14.07 7.66 4.00
C ARG A 62 13.94 6.27 3.40
N THR A 63 14.81 5.91 2.46
CA THR A 63 14.82 4.56 1.90
C THR A 63 15.18 3.52 2.96
N ILE A 64 16.19 3.80 3.78
CA ILE A 64 16.61 2.90 4.87
C ILE A 64 15.51 2.81 5.93
N ASP A 65 14.92 3.93 6.34
CA ASP A 65 13.82 3.96 7.32
C ASP A 65 12.64 3.11 6.85
N LEU A 66 12.24 3.27 5.59
CA LEU A 66 11.18 2.46 5.00
C LEU A 66 11.55 0.97 4.97
N MET A 67 12.77 0.63 4.61
CA MET A 67 13.23 -0.76 4.58
C MET A 67 13.22 -1.39 5.97
N MET A 68 13.63 -0.64 7.01
CA MET A 68 13.55 -1.06 8.40
C MET A 68 12.09 -1.30 8.82
N ALA A 69 11.19 -0.37 8.50
CA ALA A 69 9.78 -0.48 8.81
C ALA A 69 9.11 -1.68 8.10
N ILE A 70 9.34 -1.86 6.80
CA ILE A 70 8.82 -3.00 6.04
C ILE A 70 9.32 -4.32 6.60
N ALA A 71 10.60 -4.41 6.91
CA ALA A 71 11.17 -5.63 7.50
C ALA A 71 10.57 -5.91 8.90
N GLY A 72 10.26 -4.88 9.67
CA GLY A 72 9.52 -5.00 10.92
C GLY A 72 8.11 -5.55 10.72
N VAL A 73 7.38 -5.05 9.72
CA VAL A 73 6.05 -5.58 9.34
C VAL A 73 6.14 -7.05 8.97
N MET A 74 7.12 -7.43 8.15
CA MET A 74 7.34 -8.82 7.74
C MET A 74 7.71 -9.74 8.91
N ALA A 75 8.48 -9.23 9.89
CA ALA A 75 8.89 -9.99 11.08
C ALA A 75 7.81 -10.02 12.18
N GLY A 76 6.77 -9.19 12.08
CA GLY A 76 5.73 -9.03 13.09
C GLY A 76 6.14 -8.21 14.32
N ASN A 77 7.32 -7.60 14.29
CA ASN A 77 7.86 -6.72 15.35
C ASN A 77 8.91 -5.77 14.77
N PRO A 78 9.09 -4.57 15.37
CA PRO A 78 10.14 -3.65 14.96
C PRO A 78 11.52 -4.30 15.00
N LEU A 79 12.36 -3.99 14.01
CA LEU A 79 13.74 -4.44 14.02
C LEU A 79 14.58 -3.63 15.02
N ASP A 80 15.60 -4.29 15.55
CA ASP A 80 16.63 -3.61 16.36
C ASP A 80 17.48 -2.68 15.48
N GLU A 81 17.81 -1.49 15.99
CA GLU A 81 18.62 -0.50 15.26
C GLU A 81 20.03 -1.00 14.91
N SER A 82 20.53 -2.01 15.60
CA SER A 82 21.83 -2.62 15.30
C SER A 82 21.89 -3.25 13.89
N VAL A 83 20.75 -3.60 13.29
CA VAL A 83 20.71 -4.15 11.93
C VAL A 83 20.65 -3.08 10.84
N ARG A 84 20.45 -1.81 11.21
CA ARG A 84 20.35 -0.68 10.27
C ARG A 84 21.51 -0.60 9.27
N PRO A 85 22.78 -0.77 9.66
CA PRO A 85 23.89 -0.75 8.69
C PRO A 85 23.79 -1.84 7.62
N LEU A 86 23.32 -3.03 8.00
CA LEU A 86 23.11 -4.12 7.05
C LEU A 86 21.98 -3.81 6.07
N VAL A 87 20.87 -3.22 6.57
CA VAL A 87 19.74 -2.78 5.73
C VAL A 87 20.20 -1.67 4.78
N ALA A 88 21.01 -0.72 5.25
CA ALA A 88 21.55 0.36 4.42
C ALA A 88 22.43 -0.17 3.29
N GLU A 89 23.31 -1.11 3.58
CA GLU A 89 24.14 -1.76 2.57
C GLU A 89 23.30 -2.50 1.53
N GLY A 90 22.30 -3.27 1.97
CA GLY A 90 21.36 -3.95 1.09
C GLY A 90 20.58 -2.99 0.20
N ALA A 91 20.05 -1.91 0.77
CA ALA A 91 19.31 -0.88 0.05
C ALA A 91 20.16 -0.24 -1.05
N LYS A 92 21.42 0.07 -0.75
CA LYS A 92 22.37 0.63 -1.70
C LYS A 92 22.72 -0.36 -2.81
N ASN A 93 23.05 -1.59 -2.46
CA ASN A 93 23.44 -2.63 -3.43
C ASN A 93 22.30 -2.97 -4.41
N GLU A 94 21.06 -2.94 -3.94
CA GLU A 94 19.88 -3.20 -4.75
C GLU A 94 19.35 -1.96 -5.49
N GLY A 95 19.91 -0.78 -5.24
CA GLY A 95 19.42 0.48 -5.81
C GLY A 95 17.97 0.77 -5.41
N ARG A 96 17.66 0.60 -4.11
CA ARG A 96 16.31 0.83 -3.59
C ARG A 96 15.92 2.30 -3.63
N VAL A 97 14.66 2.53 -3.86
CA VAL A 97 14.01 3.85 -3.83
C VAL A 97 12.64 3.72 -3.17
N VAL A 98 12.11 4.83 -2.71
CA VAL A 98 10.76 4.92 -2.17
C VAL A 98 9.80 5.36 -3.27
N LEU A 99 8.68 4.66 -3.43
CA LEU A 99 7.51 5.17 -4.12
C LEU A 99 6.59 5.79 -3.08
N ARG A 100 6.38 7.09 -3.17
CA ARG A 100 5.43 7.84 -2.36
C ARG A 100 4.12 7.91 -3.11
N LEU A 101 3.09 7.25 -2.58
CA LEU A 101 1.77 7.16 -3.19
C LEU A 101 0.82 8.05 -2.41
N ARG A 102 0.41 9.18 -3.00
CA ARG A 102 -0.54 10.11 -2.39
C ARG A 102 -1.95 9.76 -2.80
N PRO A 103 -2.79 9.28 -1.87
CA PRO A 103 -4.17 8.93 -2.17
C PRO A 103 -4.99 10.15 -2.59
N TYR A 104 -5.92 9.97 -3.54
CA TYR A 104 -6.90 10.99 -3.89
C TYR A 104 -8.33 10.44 -4.01
N ALA A 105 -8.50 9.14 -4.14
CA ALA A 105 -9.80 8.49 -4.16
C ALA A 105 -9.70 7.03 -3.74
N THR A 106 -10.79 6.49 -3.26
CA THR A 106 -10.94 5.08 -2.94
C THR A 106 -12.09 4.46 -3.70
N PHE A 107 -12.01 3.15 -3.87
CA PHE A 107 -13.10 2.32 -4.33
C PHE A 107 -13.14 1.12 -3.40
N GLU A 108 -14.27 0.94 -2.73
CA GLU A 108 -14.44 -0.14 -1.77
C GLU A 108 -15.65 -1.00 -2.09
N THR A 109 -15.54 -2.26 -1.79
CA THR A 109 -16.65 -3.20 -1.83
C THR A 109 -17.14 -3.37 -0.39
N PRO A 110 -18.44 -3.22 -0.15
CA PRO A 110 -18.99 -3.47 1.18
C PRO A 110 -18.59 -4.85 1.68
N PRO A 111 -18.25 -5.00 2.98
CA PRO A 111 -17.81 -6.26 3.55
C PRO A 111 -18.99 -7.23 3.76
N ARG A 112 -19.65 -7.58 2.67
CA ARG A 112 -20.83 -8.43 2.71
C ARG A 112 -20.58 -9.68 1.90
N HIS A 113 -20.54 -10.76 2.63
CA HIS A 113 -20.55 -12.11 2.05
C HIS A 113 -21.81 -12.82 2.46
N VAL A 114 -22.32 -13.60 1.54
CA VAL A 114 -23.46 -14.48 1.81
C VAL A 114 -23.01 -15.64 2.69
N HIS A 115 -23.55 -15.71 3.89
CA HIS A 115 -23.22 -16.78 4.83
C HIS A 115 -24.31 -17.86 4.89
N ASN A 116 -25.55 -17.51 4.52
CA ASN A 116 -26.69 -18.41 4.50
C ASN A 116 -27.74 -17.94 3.48
N GLU A 117 -28.76 -18.75 3.24
CA GLU A 117 -29.80 -18.44 2.24
C GLU A 117 -30.57 -17.13 2.56
N SER A 118 -30.75 -16.78 3.83
CA SER A 118 -31.42 -15.54 4.22
C SER A 118 -30.60 -14.29 3.86
N ASP A 119 -29.28 -14.41 3.77
CA ASP A 119 -28.38 -13.31 3.44
C ASP A 119 -28.35 -13.01 1.96
N VAL A 120 -28.71 -13.97 1.10
CA VAL A 120 -28.63 -13.83 -0.37
C VAL A 120 -29.43 -12.63 -0.85
N ASN A 121 -30.68 -12.53 -0.47
CA ASN A 121 -31.56 -11.46 -0.92
C ASN A 121 -31.19 -10.10 -0.33
N ALA A 122 -30.80 -10.06 0.93
CA ALA A 122 -30.32 -8.84 1.59
C ALA A 122 -28.99 -8.35 1.01
N SER A 123 -28.09 -9.27 0.66
CA SER A 123 -26.79 -8.93 0.10
C SER A 123 -26.83 -8.42 -1.32
N LEU A 124 -27.70 -8.98 -2.18
CA LEU A 124 -27.80 -8.59 -3.57
C LEU A 124 -28.24 -7.12 -3.77
N THR A 125 -29.02 -6.57 -2.85
CA THR A 125 -29.46 -5.18 -2.89
C THR A 125 -28.40 -4.18 -2.43
N HIS A 126 -27.32 -4.65 -1.83
CA HIS A 126 -26.28 -3.82 -1.21
C HIS A 126 -24.87 -4.05 -1.78
N TRP A 127 -24.74 -4.83 -2.83
CA TRP A 127 -23.47 -5.07 -3.51
C TRP A 127 -23.14 -3.94 -4.48
N THR A 128 -23.25 -2.72 -4.03
CA THR A 128 -22.84 -1.56 -4.79
C THR A 128 -21.49 -1.09 -4.32
N SER A 129 -20.51 -1.25 -5.16
CA SER A 129 -19.22 -0.60 -4.98
C SER A 129 -19.36 0.88 -5.31
N MET A 130 -18.66 1.72 -4.58
CA MET A 130 -18.64 3.16 -4.84
C MET A 130 -17.23 3.71 -4.82
N SER A 131 -17.02 4.76 -5.58
CA SER A 131 -15.79 5.53 -5.56
C SER A 131 -16.00 6.75 -4.68
N LEU A 132 -15.11 6.93 -3.71
CA LEU A 132 -15.15 8.05 -2.77
C LEU A 132 -13.85 8.85 -2.84
N PRO A 133 -13.91 10.18 -2.63
CA PRO A 133 -12.68 10.94 -2.42
C PRO A 133 -11.95 10.45 -1.17
N TRP A 134 -10.64 10.55 -1.17
CA TRP A 134 -9.86 10.29 0.02
C TRP A 134 -10.23 11.32 1.10
N ASN A 135 -10.40 10.89 2.34
CA ASN A 135 -10.84 11.73 3.47
C ASN A 135 -12.24 12.34 3.31
N ALA A 136 -13.14 11.69 2.58
CA ALA A 136 -14.53 12.15 2.44
C ALA A 136 -15.26 12.29 3.78
N ASP A 137 -14.83 11.55 4.81
CA ASP A 137 -15.42 11.55 6.16
C ASP A 137 -14.66 12.43 7.16
N ALA A 138 -13.70 13.22 6.71
CA ALA A 138 -12.90 14.11 7.56
C ALA A 138 -13.56 15.48 7.85
N GLU A 139 -14.87 15.63 7.53
CA GLU A 139 -15.67 16.80 7.86
C GLU A 139 -16.46 16.62 9.17
#